data_3f581cbd7a5b7b2b7b4f9c97b8987969
#
_entry.id   3f581cbd7a5b7b2b7b4f9c97b8987969
#
_cell.length_a   1.000
_cell.length_b   1.000
_cell.length_c   1.000
_cell.angle_alpha   90.00
_cell.angle_beta   90.00
_cell.angle_gamma   90.00
#
_symmetry.space_group_name_H-M   'P 1'
#
loop_
_entity.id
_entity.type
_entity.pdbx_description
1 polymer ?
#
loop_
_entity_poly.entity_id
_entity_poly.type
_entity_poly.pdbx_seq_one_letter_code
_entity_poly.pdbx_strand_id
1 'polypeptide(L)'
;METKRIGAQTLRFSRPPRVESFANIGAKLEGQGPLADYFDELSEDSFFGEKTWEKGEARMQKRVLSRALEKATRRPEELDLIFAGDLLNQCIGTSFALREFGVPLCGVYGACSTMGESLALAAMSIDGGFARRAAAMTSSHFCTAERQYRMPVPYGSQRTPTAQWTATAAGCCILSNEGRGPAVTHAAIGRIVDRGITDANNMGAAMAPAAYDTLRALFSDTRTSPADYDLIVTGDLGRLGHEVVTDLFTRDGVDMTKNYKDCGLLLYDLERQDMHTGGSGCGCSAAVLNGYLLRGMREGKWNRIVFAPTGALLSPTSTMQGESIPGVCHAVILENIGEES
;
A
#
# COMPACT_ATOMS: atom_id res chain seq x y z
N MET A 1 0.72 -30.38 -12.31
CA MET A 1 1.18 -28.99 -12.08
C MET A 1 1.27 -28.81 -10.57
N GLU A 2 2.45 -28.46 -10.07
CA GLU A 2 2.64 -28.24 -8.63
C GLU A 2 1.86 -27.00 -8.20
N THR A 3 1.15 -27.07 -7.07
CA THR A 3 0.41 -25.91 -6.57
C THR A 3 1.37 -24.84 -6.05
N LYS A 4 1.13 -23.59 -6.45
CA LYS A 4 1.90 -22.43 -5.96
C LYS A 4 1.46 -21.98 -4.57
N ARG A 5 0.36 -22.51 -4.05
CA ARG A 5 -0.11 -22.23 -2.69
C ARG A 5 0.66 -23.08 -1.69
N ILE A 6 1.33 -22.44 -0.73
CA ILE A 6 2.19 -23.04 0.28
C ILE A 6 1.60 -22.86 1.68
N GLY A 7 0.44 -23.32 1.96
CA GLY A 7 -0.18 -23.20 3.27
C GLY A 7 -1.53 -22.51 3.23
N ALA A 8 -1.88 -21.78 4.30
CA ALA A 8 -3.23 -21.27 4.50
C ALA A 8 -3.56 -20.05 3.62
N GLN A 9 -2.60 -19.11 3.48
CA GLN A 9 -2.84 -17.84 2.80
C GLN A 9 -1.75 -17.47 1.79
N THR A 10 -0.60 -18.14 1.80
CA THR A 10 0.59 -17.73 1.07
C THR A 10 0.74 -18.44 -0.28
N LEU A 11 1.13 -17.67 -1.27
CA LEU A 11 1.50 -18.11 -2.61
C LEU A 11 3.01 -17.93 -2.78
N ARG A 12 3.67 -18.90 -3.43
CA ARG A 12 5.06 -18.82 -3.83
C ARG A 12 5.15 -18.74 -5.36
N PHE A 13 5.85 -17.75 -5.86
CA PHE A 13 6.03 -17.60 -7.30
C PHE A 13 7.19 -18.46 -7.81
N SER A 14 6.94 -19.24 -8.85
CA SER A 14 7.95 -20.13 -9.45
C SER A 14 8.93 -19.37 -10.33
N ARG A 15 8.45 -18.29 -10.94
CA ARG A 15 9.24 -17.32 -11.71
C ARG A 15 8.93 -15.92 -11.15
N PRO A 16 9.56 -15.55 -10.02
CA PRO A 16 9.23 -14.33 -9.31
C PRO A 16 9.39 -13.10 -10.20
N PRO A 17 8.33 -12.34 -10.48
CA PRO A 17 8.46 -11.12 -11.28
C PRO A 17 9.27 -10.07 -10.51
N ARG A 18 10.02 -9.27 -11.27
CA ARG A 18 10.92 -8.26 -10.72
C ARG A 18 10.37 -6.86 -10.93
N VAL A 19 10.71 -5.98 -10.03
CA VAL A 19 10.45 -4.55 -10.17
C VAL A 19 11.31 -3.99 -11.29
N GLU A 20 10.69 -3.62 -12.40
CA GLU A 20 11.35 -2.97 -13.54
C GLU A 20 11.54 -1.47 -13.25
N SER A 21 10.50 -0.81 -12.78
CA SER A 21 10.55 0.59 -12.35
C SER A 21 9.51 0.88 -11.28
N PHE A 22 9.66 2.03 -10.65
CA PHE A 22 8.70 2.55 -9.67
C PHE A 22 8.74 4.07 -9.62
N ALA A 23 7.62 4.66 -9.23
CA ALA A 23 7.51 6.11 -9.02
C ALA A 23 6.51 6.40 -7.89
N ASN A 24 6.69 7.56 -7.26
CA ASN A 24 5.76 8.10 -6.29
C ASN A 24 5.61 9.61 -6.45
N ILE A 25 4.43 10.09 -6.08
CA ILE A 25 4.08 11.51 -6.10
C ILE A 25 3.39 11.82 -4.76
N GLY A 26 3.68 12.98 -4.20
CA GLY A 26 3.05 13.47 -2.98
C GLY A 26 2.65 14.93 -3.09
N ALA A 27 1.87 15.39 -2.11
CA ALA A 27 1.52 16.79 -1.96
C ALA A 27 2.44 17.50 -0.95
N LYS A 28 2.10 18.73 -0.64
CA LYS A 28 2.89 19.61 0.23
C LYS A 28 3.21 19.02 1.59
N LEU A 29 2.23 18.38 2.22
CA LEU A 29 2.38 17.88 3.58
C LEU A 29 3.30 16.64 3.63
N GLU A 30 3.22 15.78 2.63
CA GLU A 30 4.11 14.64 2.43
C GLU A 30 5.55 15.12 2.18
N GLY A 31 5.70 16.24 1.46
CA GLY A 31 6.99 16.92 1.21
C GLY A 31 7.60 17.60 2.44
N GLN A 32 6.88 17.71 3.54
CA GLN A 32 7.38 18.24 4.82
C GLN A 32 7.75 17.14 5.82
N GLY A 33 7.50 15.88 5.46
CA GLY A 33 7.79 14.71 6.28
C GLY A 33 9.22 14.19 6.14
N PRO A 34 9.59 13.20 6.95
CA PRO A 34 10.95 12.62 6.97
C PRO A 34 11.37 11.97 5.64
N LEU A 35 10.43 11.62 4.78
CA LEU A 35 10.68 10.97 3.51
C LEU A 35 10.58 11.90 2.29
N ALA A 36 10.62 13.23 2.48
CA ALA A 36 10.50 14.23 1.41
C ALA A 36 11.46 13.96 0.23
N ASP A 37 12.72 13.64 0.51
CA ASP A 37 13.77 13.38 -0.50
C ASP A 37 13.58 12.08 -1.29
N TYR A 38 12.62 11.26 -0.88
CA TYR A 38 12.30 9.99 -1.54
C TYR A 38 11.13 10.09 -2.53
N PHE A 39 10.54 11.28 -2.69
CA PHE A 39 9.51 11.51 -3.71
C PHE A 39 10.14 11.82 -5.07
N ASP A 40 9.57 11.27 -6.14
CA ASP A 40 9.92 11.62 -7.51
C ASP A 40 9.35 12.99 -7.89
N GLU A 41 8.22 13.35 -7.27
CA GLU A 41 7.54 14.62 -7.49
C GLU A 41 6.73 15.01 -6.26
N LEU A 42 6.77 16.30 -5.92
CA LEU A 42 5.97 16.93 -4.87
C LEU A 42 5.21 18.11 -5.45
N SER A 43 3.91 18.21 -5.12
CA SER A 43 3.07 19.33 -5.51
C SER A 43 2.77 20.22 -4.29
N GLU A 44 3.02 21.52 -4.43
CA GLU A 44 2.59 22.52 -3.42
C GLU A 44 1.07 22.73 -3.43
N ASP A 45 0.42 22.40 -4.56
CA ASP A 45 -1.02 22.51 -4.75
C ASP A 45 -1.69 21.15 -4.63
N SER A 46 -2.55 20.98 -3.61
CA SER A 46 -3.32 19.75 -3.40
C SER A 46 -4.36 19.47 -4.49
N PHE A 47 -4.69 20.43 -5.31
CA PHE A 47 -5.53 20.24 -6.49
C PHE A 47 -4.76 19.74 -7.72
N PHE A 48 -3.43 19.72 -7.67
CA PHE A 48 -2.59 19.33 -8.81
C PHE A 48 -2.90 20.12 -10.09
N GLY A 49 -3.33 21.39 -9.95
CA GLY A 49 -3.75 22.26 -11.06
C GLY A 49 -5.16 21.98 -11.58
N GLU A 50 -5.94 21.17 -10.91
CA GLU A 50 -7.33 20.85 -11.26
C GLU A 50 -8.34 21.70 -10.47
N LYS A 51 -9.63 21.58 -10.83
CA LYS A 51 -10.70 22.39 -10.18
C LYS A 51 -11.34 21.69 -8.98
N THR A 52 -11.13 20.40 -8.81
CA THR A 52 -11.71 19.61 -7.71
C THR A 52 -10.67 18.61 -7.21
N TRP A 53 -10.79 18.19 -5.97
CA TRP A 53 -9.88 17.23 -5.34
C TRP A 53 -9.87 15.86 -6.04
N GLU A 54 -11.05 15.39 -6.49
CA GLU A 54 -11.16 14.11 -7.22
C GLU A 54 -10.42 14.15 -8.57
N LYS A 55 -10.49 15.29 -9.27
CA LYS A 55 -9.71 15.50 -10.50
C LYS A 55 -8.22 15.62 -10.18
N GLY A 56 -7.88 16.27 -9.07
CA GLY A 56 -6.50 16.34 -8.56
C GLY A 56 -5.93 14.95 -8.28
N GLU A 57 -6.68 14.10 -7.57
CA GLU A 57 -6.30 12.72 -7.31
C GLU A 57 -6.14 11.90 -8.60
N ALA A 58 -7.10 12.00 -9.52
CA ALA A 58 -7.01 11.34 -10.83
C ALA A 58 -5.78 11.81 -11.62
N ARG A 59 -5.47 13.13 -11.59
CA ARG A 59 -4.28 13.67 -12.23
C ARG A 59 -2.98 13.16 -11.60
N MET A 60 -2.93 13.08 -10.28
CA MET A 60 -1.80 12.50 -9.55
C MET A 60 -1.57 11.03 -9.94
N GLN A 61 -2.62 10.22 -10.01
CA GLN A 61 -2.52 8.84 -10.51
C GLN A 61 -2.01 8.75 -11.95
N LYS A 62 -2.54 9.58 -12.85
CA LYS A 62 -2.07 9.66 -14.24
C LYS A 62 -0.58 9.98 -14.31
N ARG A 63 -0.12 10.96 -13.54
CA ARG A 63 1.28 11.39 -13.52
C ARG A 63 2.20 10.32 -12.96
N VAL A 64 1.81 9.61 -11.89
CA VAL A 64 2.67 8.57 -11.30
C VAL A 64 2.86 7.38 -12.24
N LEU A 65 1.83 6.97 -13.00
CA LEU A 65 1.98 5.94 -14.04
C LEU A 65 2.90 6.42 -15.16
N SER A 66 2.69 7.64 -15.67
CA SER A 66 3.57 8.23 -16.68
C SER A 66 5.02 8.26 -16.21
N ARG A 67 5.26 8.67 -14.96
CA ARG A 67 6.60 8.74 -14.38
C ARG A 67 7.25 7.36 -14.24
N ALA A 68 6.49 6.33 -13.85
CA ALA A 68 7.00 4.96 -13.78
C ALA A 68 7.36 4.42 -15.17
N LEU A 69 6.54 4.71 -16.20
CA LEU A 69 6.80 4.35 -17.59
C LEU A 69 8.06 5.06 -18.15
N GLU A 70 8.19 6.36 -17.89
CA GLU A 70 9.39 7.14 -18.27
C GLU A 70 10.67 6.52 -17.66
N LYS A 71 10.65 6.20 -16.37
CA LYS A 71 11.79 5.57 -15.67
C LYS A 71 12.12 4.18 -16.22
N ALA A 72 11.13 3.45 -16.71
CA ALA A 72 11.29 2.17 -17.38
C ALA A 72 11.72 2.32 -18.85
N THR A 73 11.65 3.52 -19.43
CA THR A 73 11.79 3.75 -20.88
C THR A 73 10.78 2.92 -21.67
N ARG A 74 9.51 2.90 -21.20
CA ARG A 74 8.40 2.13 -21.77
C ARG A 74 7.26 3.03 -22.19
N ARG A 75 6.49 2.56 -23.17
CA ARG A 75 5.23 3.17 -23.59
C ARG A 75 4.04 2.44 -22.94
N PRO A 76 2.86 3.07 -22.82
CA PRO A 76 1.68 2.42 -22.26
C PRO A 76 1.30 1.11 -22.92
N GLU A 77 1.46 1.00 -24.25
CA GLU A 77 1.12 -0.20 -25.04
C GLU A 77 2.00 -1.40 -24.73
N GLU A 78 3.09 -1.20 -24.00
CA GLU A 78 3.98 -2.28 -23.54
C GLU A 78 3.53 -2.87 -22.18
N LEU A 79 2.49 -2.30 -21.55
CA LEU A 79 1.82 -2.91 -20.40
C LEU A 79 0.69 -3.82 -20.87
N ASP A 80 0.69 -5.05 -20.42
CA ASP A 80 -0.39 -6.00 -20.71
C ASP A 80 -1.61 -5.77 -19.79
N LEU A 81 -1.36 -5.39 -18.50
CA LEU A 81 -2.38 -5.19 -17.47
C LEU A 81 -2.01 -4.06 -16.49
N ILE A 82 -3.02 -3.41 -15.96
CA ILE A 82 -2.90 -2.52 -14.80
C ILE A 82 -3.84 -3.03 -13.69
N PHE A 83 -3.30 -3.21 -12.49
CA PHE A 83 -4.05 -3.41 -11.24
C PHE A 83 -3.99 -2.12 -10.44
N ALA A 84 -5.12 -1.48 -10.27
CA ALA A 84 -5.16 -0.17 -9.62
C ALA A 84 -6.44 0.08 -8.85
N GLY A 85 -6.36 0.94 -7.85
CA GLY A 85 -7.49 1.37 -7.06
C GLY A 85 -7.23 2.69 -6.33
N ASP A 86 -8.27 3.17 -5.67
CA ASP A 86 -8.25 4.33 -4.81
C ASP A 86 -9.30 4.16 -3.69
N LEU A 87 -9.49 5.15 -2.85
CA LEU A 87 -10.46 5.10 -1.74
C LEU A 87 -11.87 5.56 -2.13
N LEU A 88 -12.06 6.09 -3.33
CA LEU A 88 -13.36 6.61 -3.76
C LEU A 88 -14.31 5.49 -4.18
N ASN A 89 -15.61 5.77 -4.12
CA ASN A 89 -16.62 4.82 -4.55
C ASN A 89 -16.36 4.36 -5.99
N GLN A 90 -16.42 3.04 -6.20
CA GLN A 90 -16.22 2.34 -7.47
C GLN A 90 -14.84 2.63 -8.13
N CYS A 91 -13.82 3.00 -7.34
CA CYS A 91 -12.49 3.36 -7.85
C CYS A 91 -12.58 4.42 -8.97
N ILE A 92 -13.40 5.46 -8.75
CA ILE A 92 -13.71 6.43 -9.80
C ILE A 92 -12.48 7.29 -10.15
N GLY A 93 -11.64 7.62 -9.17
CA GLY A 93 -10.37 8.32 -9.40
C GLY A 93 -9.49 7.56 -10.37
N THR A 94 -9.30 6.27 -10.13
CA THR A 94 -8.52 5.34 -10.95
C THR A 94 -9.07 5.22 -12.37
N SER A 95 -10.38 5.00 -12.50
CA SER A 95 -11.03 4.85 -13.81
C SER A 95 -10.84 6.09 -14.68
N PHE A 96 -11.01 7.28 -14.09
CA PHE A 96 -10.83 8.55 -14.81
C PHE A 96 -9.37 8.88 -15.11
N ALA A 97 -8.44 8.50 -14.21
CA ALA A 97 -7.02 8.68 -14.41
C ALA A 97 -6.47 7.85 -15.58
N LEU A 98 -6.92 6.59 -15.66
CA LEU A 98 -6.26 5.59 -16.52
C LEU A 98 -6.93 5.39 -17.88
N ARG A 99 -8.13 5.91 -18.11
CA ARG A 99 -8.89 5.75 -19.37
C ARG A 99 -8.14 6.19 -20.63
N GLU A 100 -7.19 7.12 -20.51
CA GLU A 100 -6.44 7.67 -21.64
C GLU A 100 -5.25 6.80 -22.06
N PHE A 101 -4.83 5.85 -21.23
CA PHE A 101 -3.66 5.00 -21.51
C PHE A 101 -3.97 3.84 -22.47
N GLY A 102 -5.24 3.47 -22.61
CA GLY A 102 -5.65 2.37 -23.49
C GLY A 102 -5.17 0.99 -23.05
N VAL A 103 -4.75 0.83 -21.79
CA VAL A 103 -4.25 -0.44 -21.23
C VAL A 103 -5.41 -1.14 -20.49
N PRO A 104 -5.56 -2.48 -20.61
CA PRO A 104 -6.52 -3.24 -19.84
C PRO A 104 -6.36 -3.00 -18.32
N LEU A 105 -7.47 -2.66 -17.66
CA LEU A 105 -7.53 -2.28 -16.25
C LEU A 105 -8.34 -3.27 -15.43
N CYS A 106 -7.75 -3.79 -14.36
CA CYS A 106 -8.46 -4.45 -13.27
C CYS A 106 -8.52 -3.47 -12.08
N GLY A 107 -9.71 -2.89 -11.84
CA GLY A 107 -9.96 -2.06 -10.67
C GLY A 107 -10.06 -2.94 -9.42
N VAL A 108 -9.31 -2.61 -8.36
CA VAL A 108 -9.26 -3.37 -7.12
C VAL A 108 -9.55 -2.46 -5.92
N TYR A 109 -10.13 -3.02 -4.87
CA TYR A 109 -10.48 -2.27 -3.68
C TYR A 109 -10.24 -3.08 -2.40
N GLY A 110 -9.08 -2.88 -1.81
CA GLY A 110 -8.72 -3.38 -0.48
C GLY A 110 -8.63 -2.26 0.57
N ALA A 111 -9.36 -1.14 0.38
CA ALA A 111 -9.19 0.08 1.15
C ALA A 111 -7.69 0.49 1.17
N CYS A 112 -7.10 0.76 2.34
CA CYS A 112 -5.69 1.14 2.43
C CYS A 112 -4.70 0.01 2.05
N SER A 113 -5.14 -1.27 1.97
CA SER A 113 -4.30 -2.40 1.54
C SER A 113 -4.15 -2.52 0.03
N THR A 114 -4.81 -1.68 -0.76
CA THR A 114 -4.87 -1.76 -2.23
C THR A 114 -3.49 -1.84 -2.90
N MET A 115 -2.43 -1.22 -2.34
CA MET A 115 -1.08 -1.35 -2.91
C MET A 115 -0.55 -2.78 -2.83
N GLY A 116 -0.74 -3.47 -1.70
CA GLY A 116 -0.34 -4.86 -1.52
C GLY A 116 -1.18 -5.81 -2.38
N GLU A 117 -2.49 -5.56 -2.47
CA GLU A 117 -3.41 -6.30 -3.32
C GLU A 117 -3.01 -6.18 -4.79
N SER A 118 -2.83 -4.96 -5.29
CA SER A 118 -2.41 -4.69 -6.67
C SER A 118 -1.08 -5.36 -7.01
N LEU A 119 -0.11 -5.29 -6.10
CA LEU A 119 1.22 -5.88 -6.29
C LEU A 119 1.16 -7.41 -6.32
N ALA A 120 0.37 -8.02 -5.44
CA ALA A 120 0.14 -9.46 -5.41
C ALA A 120 -0.53 -9.95 -6.70
N LEU A 121 -1.58 -9.27 -7.17
CA LEU A 121 -2.31 -9.62 -8.40
C LEU A 121 -1.44 -9.44 -9.66
N ALA A 122 -0.65 -8.37 -9.74
CA ALA A 122 0.30 -8.17 -10.83
C ALA A 122 1.35 -9.30 -10.86
N ALA A 123 1.91 -9.66 -9.70
CA ALA A 123 2.87 -10.75 -9.59
C ALA A 123 2.24 -12.11 -9.99
N MET A 124 1.02 -12.40 -9.52
CA MET A 124 0.28 -13.60 -9.90
C MET A 124 0.06 -13.69 -11.41
N SER A 125 -0.31 -12.57 -12.05
CA SER A 125 -0.58 -12.53 -13.49
C SER A 125 0.67 -12.79 -14.32
N ILE A 126 1.82 -12.26 -13.91
CA ILE A 126 3.09 -12.45 -14.60
C ILE A 126 3.63 -13.87 -14.37
N ASP A 127 3.67 -14.35 -13.13
CA ASP A 127 4.12 -15.71 -12.82
C ASP A 127 3.18 -16.79 -13.40
N GLY A 128 1.89 -16.46 -13.57
CA GLY A 128 0.91 -17.31 -14.26
C GLY A 128 1.03 -17.31 -15.78
N GLY A 129 1.79 -16.40 -16.37
CA GLY A 129 1.95 -16.28 -17.82
C GLY A 129 0.80 -15.53 -18.51
N PHE A 130 -0.06 -14.82 -17.76
CA PHE A 130 -1.16 -14.01 -18.30
C PHE A 130 -0.71 -12.61 -18.72
N ALA A 131 0.42 -12.15 -18.21
CA ALA A 131 1.05 -10.89 -18.57
C ALA A 131 2.58 -11.05 -18.60
N ARG A 132 3.24 -10.30 -19.46
CA ARG A 132 4.71 -10.14 -19.45
C ARG A 132 5.12 -8.98 -18.58
N ARG A 133 4.29 -7.93 -18.59
CA ARG A 133 4.50 -6.69 -17.84
C ARG A 133 3.17 -6.18 -17.29
N ALA A 134 3.14 -5.87 -16.01
CA ALA A 134 1.95 -5.32 -15.35
C ALA A 134 2.32 -4.17 -14.43
N ALA A 135 1.44 -3.18 -14.34
CA ALA A 135 1.56 -2.11 -13.36
C ALA A 135 0.65 -2.39 -12.14
N ALA A 136 1.20 -2.16 -10.94
CA ALA A 136 0.48 -2.15 -9.67
C ALA A 136 0.54 -0.73 -9.11
N MET A 137 -0.60 -0.11 -8.84
CA MET A 137 -0.63 1.28 -8.40
C MET A 137 -1.86 1.63 -7.59
N THR A 138 -1.74 2.68 -6.78
CA THR A 138 -2.88 3.25 -6.05
C THR A 138 -2.59 4.69 -5.64
N SER A 139 -3.64 5.40 -5.25
CA SER A 139 -3.58 6.74 -4.67
C SER A 139 -4.57 6.91 -3.53
N SER A 140 -4.34 7.90 -2.72
CA SER A 140 -5.34 8.51 -1.85
C SER A 140 -5.14 10.02 -1.82
N HIS A 141 -6.20 10.74 -1.46
CA HIS A 141 -6.17 12.18 -1.29
C HIS A 141 -6.94 12.55 -0.03
N PHE A 142 -6.35 13.35 0.85
CA PHE A 142 -6.96 13.70 2.14
C PHE A 142 -8.40 14.19 1.99
N CYS A 143 -8.61 15.24 1.19
CA CYS A 143 -9.93 15.86 1.09
C CYS A 143 -10.99 14.97 0.47
N THR A 144 -10.64 14.13 -0.51
CA THR A 144 -11.59 13.20 -1.15
C THR A 144 -12.01 12.10 -0.18
N ALA A 145 -11.06 11.52 0.53
CA ALA A 145 -11.30 10.48 1.51
C ALA A 145 -12.10 11.01 2.72
N GLU A 146 -11.69 12.15 3.29
CA GLU A 146 -12.41 12.76 4.41
C GLU A 146 -13.87 13.08 4.04
N ARG A 147 -14.08 13.66 2.86
CA ARG A 147 -15.43 13.97 2.38
C ARG A 147 -16.30 12.72 2.20
N GLN A 148 -15.71 11.63 1.77
CA GLN A 148 -16.44 10.38 1.54
C GLN A 148 -16.75 9.65 2.85
N TYR A 149 -15.81 9.61 3.80
CA TYR A 149 -15.91 8.76 4.98
C TYR A 149 -16.28 9.51 6.27
N ARG A 150 -15.99 10.80 6.36
CA ARG A 150 -16.15 11.62 7.58
C ARG A 150 -16.86 12.94 7.29
N MET A 151 -17.98 12.88 6.61
CA MET A 151 -18.82 14.06 6.38
C MET A 151 -19.37 14.65 7.68
N PRO A 152 -19.51 15.99 7.78
CA PRO A 152 -19.10 17.03 6.82
C PRO A 152 -17.68 17.57 7.10
N VAL A 153 -16.79 17.50 6.12
CA VAL A 153 -15.45 18.09 6.15
C VAL A 153 -15.43 19.59 6.51
N PRO A 154 -16.41 20.42 6.05
CA PRO A 154 -16.37 21.88 6.28
C PRO A 154 -16.40 22.32 7.73
N TYR A 155 -16.81 21.49 8.66
CA TYR A 155 -16.89 21.88 10.07
C TYR A 155 -15.55 21.91 10.79
N GLY A 156 -14.45 21.49 10.14
CA GLY A 156 -13.13 21.57 10.72
C GLY A 156 -13.04 20.97 12.11
N SER A 157 -13.74 19.87 12.35
CA SER A 157 -13.81 19.25 13.67
C SER A 157 -12.42 18.86 14.12
N GLN A 158 -12.15 19.06 15.39
CA GLN A 158 -10.90 18.64 16.00
C GLN A 158 -10.75 17.13 15.87
N ARG A 159 -9.63 16.68 15.29
CA ARG A 159 -9.33 15.26 15.15
C ARG A 159 -9.10 14.62 16.52
N THR A 160 -9.60 13.41 16.71
CA THR A 160 -9.36 12.65 17.94
C THR A 160 -7.88 12.26 18.08
N PRO A 161 -7.37 11.99 19.29
CA PRO A 161 -5.99 11.51 19.45
C PRO A 161 -5.66 10.20 18.70
N THR A 162 -6.69 9.40 18.41
CA THR A 162 -6.57 8.13 17.66
C THR A 162 -6.67 8.31 16.15
N ALA A 163 -7.01 9.52 15.68
CA ALA A 163 -7.16 9.80 14.25
C ALA A 163 -5.82 9.69 13.50
N GLN A 164 -5.93 9.27 12.27
CA GLN A 164 -4.83 9.21 11.30
C GLN A 164 -5.05 10.25 10.21
N TRP A 165 -3.98 10.64 9.53
CA TRP A 165 -4.02 11.56 8.40
C TRP A 165 -3.98 10.80 7.09
N THR A 166 -5.03 10.89 6.26
CA THR A 166 -5.00 10.28 4.93
C THR A 166 -3.98 10.99 4.04
N ALA A 167 -2.97 10.26 3.59
CA ALA A 167 -1.94 10.82 2.71
C ALA A 167 -2.51 11.27 1.37
N THR A 168 -2.06 12.43 0.89
CA THR A 168 -2.29 12.87 -0.48
C THR A 168 -1.10 12.45 -1.33
N ALA A 169 -1.12 11.20 -1.74
CA ALA A 169 0.00 10.58 -2.44
C ALA A 169 -0.47 9.46 -3.39
N ALA A 170 0.40 9.13 -4.33
CA ALA A 170 0.25 7.99 -5.24
C ALA A 170 1.58 7.25 -5.38
N GLY A 171 1.49 5.95 -5.66
CA GLY A 171 2.65 5.12 -6.00
C GLY A 171 2.31 4.14 -7.12
N CYS A 172 3.28 3.89 -7.98
CA CYS A 172 3.19 2.95 -9.08
C CYS A 172 4.45 2.09 -9.16
N CYS A 173 4.28 0.78 -9.28
CA CYS A 173 5.32 -0.19 -9.48
C CYS A 173 5.04 -0.97 -10.79
N ILE A 174 6.00 -1.01 -11.71
CA ILE A 174 5.94 -1.84 -12.92
C ILE A 174 6.74 -3.12 -12.66
N LEU A 175 6.06 -4.25 -12.81
CA LEU A 175 6.64 -5.58 -12.69
C LEU A 175 6.82 -6.23 -14.06
N SER A 176 7.88 -7.01 -14.23
CA SER A 176 8.09 -7.86 -15.40
C SER A 176 9.00 -9.06 -15.08
N ASN A 177 9.03 -10.05 -15.97
CA ASN A 177 10.00 -11.15 -15.89
C ASN A 177 11.42 -10.70 -16.33
N GLU A 178 11.56 -9.54 -16.99
CA GLU A 178 12.80 -9.00 -17.53
C GLU A 178 13.43 -7.93 -16.62
N GLY A 179 12.75 -7.54 -15.54
CA GLY A 179 13.23 -6.54 -14.59
C GLY A 179 14.48 -6.98 -13.83
N ARG A 180 15.30 -6.01 -13.42
CA ARG A 180 16.54 -6.25 -12.65
C ARG A 180 16.46 -5.81 -11.20
N GLY A 181 15.32 -5.28 -10.77
CA GLY A 181 15.10 -4.86 -9.39
C GLY A 181 14.74 -6.02 -8.47
N PRO A 182 14.31 -5.69 -7.23
CA PRO A 182 13.82 -6.68 -6.28
C PRO A 182 12.71 -7.54 -6.88
N ALA A 183 12.70 -8.83 -6.56
CA ALA A 183 11.68 -9.76 -7.01
C ALA A 183 10.56 -9.87 -5.99
N VAL A 184 9.31 -9.99 -6.45
CA VAL A 184 8.18 -10.40 -5.61
C VAL A 184 8.18 -11.93 -5.57
N THR A 185 8.64 -12.51 -4.46
CA THR A 185 8.83 -13.97 -4.35
C THR A 185 7.61 -14.68 -3.79
N HIS A 186 6.87 -14.01 -2.91
CA HIS A 186 5.68 -14.54 -2.25
C HIS A 186 4.60 -13.46 -2.14
N ALA A 187 3.35 -13.91 -2.05
CA ALA A 187 2.22 -13.09 -1.66
C ALA A 187 1.33 -13.82 -0.65
N ALA A 188 0.92 -13.17 0.42
CA ALA A 188 -0.10 -13.66 1.33
C ALA A 188 -1.40 -12.88 1.09
N ILE A 189 -2.44 -13.57 0.64
CA ILE A 189 -3.76 -12.99 0.44
C ILE A 189 -4.51 -13.07 1.76
N GLY A 190 -4.71 -11.94 2.39
CA GLY A 190 -5.31 -11.85 3.71
C GLY A 190 -6.80 -12.16 3.73
N ARG A 191 -7.27 -12.63 4.87
CA ARG A 191 -8.68 -12.82 5.16
C ARG A 191 -9.28 -11.54 5.74
N ILE A 192 -10.58 -11.41 5.66
CA ILE A 192 -11.32 -10.40 6.42
C ILE A 192 -11.32 -10.82 7.89
N VAL A 193 -10.86 -9.91 8.77
CA VAL A 193 -10.82 -10.11 10.22
C VAL A 193 -11.63 -9.01 10.88
N ASP A 194 -12.64 -9.40 11.64
CA ASP A 194 -13.51 -8.48 12.37
C ASP A 194 -13.44 -8.77 13.88
N ARG A 195 -13.18 -7.73 14.67
CA ARG A 195 -13.14 -7.79 16.14
C ARG A 195 -14.17 -6.89 16.80
N GLY A 196 -15.18 -6.45 16.05
CA GLY A 196 -16.28 -5.67 16.58
C GLY A 196 -15.92 -4.19 16.85
N ILE A 197 -14.86 -3.66 16.27
CA ILE A 197 -14.51 -2.24 16.38
C ILE A 197 -15.48 -1.43 15.52
N THR A 198 -16.13 -0.42 16.13
CA THR A 198 -17.11 0.45 15.47
C THR A 198 -16.65 1.90 15.33
N ASP A 199 -15.55 2.28 16.01
CA ASP A 199 -15.05 3.65 15.99
C ASP A 199 -14.22 3.92 14.72
N ALA A 200 -14.81 4.63 13.76
CA ALA A 200 -14.15 5.04 12.52
C ALA A 200 -12.96 6.01 12.72
N ASN A 201 -12.81 6.60 13.92
CA ASN A 201 -11.64 7.41 14.26
C ASN A 201 -10.48 6.58 14.83
N ASN A 202 -10.65 5.26 14.95
CA ASN A 202 -9.63 4.34 15.47
C ASN A 202 -9.40 3.18 14.49
N MET A 203 -9.05 3.52 13.26
CA MET A 203 -8.82 2.52 12.20
C MET A 203 -7.62 1.62 12.50
N GLY A 204 -6.60 2.12 13.21
CA GLY A 204 -5.45 1.31 13.62
C GLY A 204 -5.86 0.09 14.46
N ALA A 205 -6.79 0.26 15.41
CA ALA A 205 -7.32 -0.84 16.20
C ALA A 205 -8.16 -1.83 15.36
N ALA A 206 -8.91 -1.35 14.37
CA ALA A 206 -9.69 -2.19 13.46
C ALA A 206 -8.81 -3.02 12.53
N MET A 207 -7.70 -2.44 12.02
CA MET A 207 -6.81 -3.08 11.05
C MET A 207 -5.75 -4.00 11.67
N ALA A 208 -5.28 -3.71 12.89
CA ALA A 208 -4.19 -4.45 13.53
C ALA A 208 -4.44 -5.98 13.62
N PRO A 209 -5.65 -6.48 13.94
CA PRO A 209 -5.92 -7.92 13.95
C PRO A 209 -5.75 -8.59 12.58
N ALA A 210 -6.05 -7.89 11.48
CA ALA A 210 -5.85 -8.40 10.13
C ALA A 210 -4.37 -8.45 9.75
N ALA A 211 -3.60 -7.44 10.12
CA ALA A 211 -2.14 -7.45 9.95
C ALA A 211 -1.50 -8.62 10.70
N TYR A 212 -1.87 -8.81 11.96
CA TYR A 212 -1.40 -9.92 12.77
C TYR A 212 -1.77 -11.28 12.15
N ASP A 213 -3.02 -11.49 11.72
CA ASP A 213 -3.47 -12.74 11.09
C ASP A 213 -2.66 -13.07 9.83
N THR A 214 -2.48 -12.07 8.95
CA THR A 214 -1.76 -12.25 7.68
C THR A 214 -0.26 -12.49 7.89
N LEU A 215 0.40 -11.70 8.74
CA LEU A 215 1.82 -11.87 9.04
C LEU A 215 2.10 -13.21 9.73
N ARG A 216 1.26 -13.61 10.68
CA ARG A 216 1.36 -14.90 11.34
C ARG A 216 1.21 -16.05 10.35
N ALA A 217 0.22 -15.98 9.44
CA ALA A 217 0.05 -16.97 8.39
C ALA A 217 1.27 -17.00 7.45
N LEU A 218 1.77 -15.85 7.03
CA LEU A 218 2.95 -15.71 6.17
C LEU A 218 4.16 -16.42 6.80
N PHE A 219 4.49 -16.11 8.07
CA PHE A 219 5.62 -16.73 8.75
C PHE A 219 5.46 -18.25 8.90
N SER A 220 4.25 -18.70 9.26
CA SER A 220 3.96 -20.12 9.37
C SER A 220 4.05 -20.84 8.03
N ASP A 221 3.45 -20.29 6.98
CA ASP A 221 3.39 -20.89 5.64
C ASP A 221 4.77 -20.95 4.98
N THR A 222 5.61 -19.94 5.19
CA THR A 222 6.98 -19.88 4.67
C THR A 222 8.01 -20.53 5.58
N ARG A 223 7.62 -20.92 6.80
CA ARG A 223 8.50 -21.44 7.86
C ARG A 223 9.63 -20.48 8.20
N THR A 224 9.28 -19.19 8.30
CA THR A 224 10.19 -18.12 8.68
C THR A 224 9.76 -17.47 9.98
N SER A 225 10.62 -16.61 10.49
CA SER A 225 10.41 -15.76 11.66
C SER A 225 10.70 -14.30 11.28
N PRO A 226 10.36 -13.31 12.12
CA PRO A 226 10.74 -11.92 11.86
C PRO A 226 12.24 -11.71 11.64
N ALA A 227 13.10 -12.53 12.28
CA ALA A 227 14.55 -12.42 12.15
C ALA A 227 15.10 -12.79 10.76
N ASP A 228 14.29 -13.43 9.91
CA ASP A 228 14.66 -13.81 8.55
C ASP A 228 14.48 -12.66 7.54
N TYR A 229 14.03 -11.49 8.01
CA TYR A 229 13.79 -10.31 7.19
C TYR A 229 14.57 -9.11 7.70
N ASP A 230 15.10 -8.31 6.80
CA ASP A 230 15.77 -7.05 7.14
C ASP A 230 14.75 -6.00 7.62
N LEU A 231 13.53 -6.05 7.08
CA LEU A 231 12.45 -5.15 7.42
C LEU A 231 11.08 -5.81 7.22
N ILE A 232 10.19 -5.61 8.16
CA ILE A 232 8.76 -5.90 8.08
C ILE A 232 8.03 -4.58 8.20
N VAL A 233 7.18 -4.25 7.23
CA VAL A 233 6.52 -2.95 7.23
C VAL A 233 5.03 -3.07 6.90
N THR A 234 4.20 -2.54 7.80
CA THR A 234 2.76 -2.37 7.58
C THR A 234 2.45 -1.04 6.89
N GLY A 235 1.23 -0.91 6.37
CA GLY A 235 0.89 0.23 5.51
C GLY A 235 0.53 1.51 6.25
N ASP A 236 -0.39 1.41 7.20
CA ASP A 236 -0.99 2.58 7.82
C ASP A 236 -1.70 2.25 9.14
N LEU A 237 -1.11 1.38 9.92
CA LEU A 237 -1.60 1.07 11.27
C LEU A 237 -1.46 2.27 12.23
N GLY A 238 -0.50 3.13 11.96
CA GLY A 238 -0.14 4.22 12.85
C GLY A 238 0.40 3.73 14.19
N ARG A 239 0.61 4.63 15.14
CA ARG A 239 1.19 4.30 16.44
C ARG A 239 0.38 3.23 17.17
N LEU A 240 -0.93 3.44 17.32
CA LEU A 240 -1.78 2.53 18.08
C LEU A 240 -1.84 1.14 17.46
N GLY A 241 -2.12 1.04 16.16
CA GLY A 241 -2.21 -0.26 15.50
C GLY A 241 -0.86 -0.98 15.44
N HIS A 242 0.25 -0.27 15.28
CA HIS A 242 1.59 -0.80 15.35
C HIS A 242 1.90 -1.41 16.74
N GLU A 243 1.54 -0.71 17.81
CA GLU A 243 1.68 -1.21 19.19
C GLU A 243 0.83 -2.46 19.41
N VAL A 244 -0.43 -2.47 18.95
CA VAL A 244 -1.32 -3.64 19.06
C VAL A 244 -0.74 -4.86 18.35
N VAL A 245 -0.21 -4.72 17.13
CA VAL A 245 0.43 -5.85 16.42
C VAL A 245 1.66 -6.34 17.19
N THR A 246 2.48 -5.44 17.68
CA THR A 246 3.67 -5.78 18.48
C THR A 246 3.28 -6.58 19.72
N ASP A 247 2.25 -6.13 20.45
CA ASP A 247 1.73 -6.82 21.64
C ASP A 247 1.19 -8.21 21.32
N LEU A 248 0.44 -8.36 20.23
CA LEU A 248 -0.10 -9.65 19.81
C LEU A 248 1.01 -10.66 19.50
N PHE A 249 2.06 -10.26 18.80
CA PHE A 249 3.22 -11.12 18.54
C PHE A 249 4.02 -11.42 19.82
N THR A 250 4.16 -10.45 20.70
CA THR A 250 4.83 -10.64 22.01
C THR A 250 4.10 -11.70 22.84
N ARG A 251 2.77 -11.72 22.84
CA ARG A 251 1.97 -12.77 23.51
C ARG A 251 2.18 -14.15 22.91
N ASP A 252 2.48 -14.25 21.62
CA ASP A 252 2.86 -15.49 20.95
C ASP A 252 4.34 -15.86 21.17
N GLY A 253 5.10 -15.06 21.91
CA GLY A 253 6.54 -15.25 22.14
C GLY A 253 7.41 -14.86 20.95
N VAL A 254 6.90 -14.03 20.03
CA VAL A 254 7.61 -13.58 18.83
C VAL A 254 8.03 -12.12 18.98
N ASP A 255 9.33 -11.84 18.84
CA ASP A 255 9.89 -10.49 18.91
C ASP A 255 9.82 -9.79 17.55
N MET A 256 9.02 -8.73 17.47
CA MET A 256 8.87 -7.86 16.30
C MET A 256 9.67 -6.54 16.44
N THR A 257 10.26 -6.25 17.60
CA THR A 257 10.75 -4.90 17.92
C THR A 257 11.95 -4.44 17.10
N LYS A 258 12.74 -5.37 16.55
CA LYS A 258 14.03 -5.06 15.91
C LYS A 258 13.86 -4.45 14.51
N ASN A 259 12.93 -4.97 13.72
CA ASN A 259 12.83 -4.67 12.28
C ASN A 259 11.39 -4.43 11.80
N TYR A 260 10.43 -4.24 12.71
CA TYR A 260 9.06 -3.92 12.40
C TYR A 260 8.84 -2.40 12.37
N LYS A 261 8.23 -1.92 11.29
CA LYS A 261 7.89 -0.50 11.03
C LYS A 261 6.49 -0.39 10.43
N ASP A 262 6.03 0.86 10.32
CA ASP A 262 4.74 1.19 9.70
C ASP A 262 4.91 2.39 8.78
N CYS A 263 4.36 2.35 7.57
CA CYS A 263 4.50 3.42 6.59
C CYS A 263 3.89 4.74 7.10
N GLY A 264 2.77 4.68 7.83
CA GLY A 264 2.16 5.87 8.42
C GLY A 264 3.03 6.55 9.47
N LEU A 265 3.91 5.79 10.13
CA LEU A 265 4.89 6.33 11.08
C LEU A 265 6.18 6.80 10.39
N LEU A 266 6.49 6.26 9.22
CA LEU A 266 7.67 6.64 8.44
C LEU A 266 7.46 7.91 7.62
N LEU A 267 6.24 8.11 7.10
CA LEU A 267 5.93 9.17 6.15
C LEU A 267 5.88 10.56 6.79
N TYR A 268 5.44 10.64 8.04
CA TYR A 268 5.22 11.90 8.74
C TYR A 268 6.00 12.02 10.04
N ASP A 269 6.37 13.25 10.39
CA ASP A 269 6.78 13.61 11.74
C ASP A 269 5.52 13.88 12.57
N LEU A 270 5.21 12.99 13.49
CA LEU A 270 3.92 12.99 14.20
C LEU A 270 3.70 14.25 15.03
N GLU A 271 4.77 14.81 15.61
CA GLU A 271 4.69 15.99 16.48
C GLU A 271 4.69 17.28 15.67
N ARG A 272 5.67 17.45 14.78
CA ARG A 272 5.85 18.68 14.00
C ARG A 272 4.73 18.93 12.99
N GLN A 273 4.11 17.83 12.49
CA GLN A 273 3.05 17.90 11.49
C GLN A 273 1.64 17.65 12.08
N ASP A 274 1.52 17.50 13.41
CA ASP A 274 0.24 17.25 14.11
C ASP A 274 -0.53 16.03 13.54
N MET A 275 0.18 14.90 13.34
CA MET A 275 -0.38 13.71 12.69
C MET A 275 -1.10 12.75 13.65
N HIS A 276 -1.13 13.05 14.95
CA HIS A 276 -1.68 12.22 16.02
C HIS A 276 -1.09 10.79 16.01
N THR A 277 -1.78 9.78 15.42
CA THR A 277 -1.27 8.42 15.38
C THR A 277 -0.52 8.08 14.11
N GLY A 278 -0.48 8.95 13.11
CA GLY A 278 0.29 8.76 11.88
C GLY A 278 -0.50 8.89 10.59
N GLY A 279 0.12 8.50 9.50
CA GLY A 279 -0.48 8.48 8.18
C GLY A 279 -1.46 7.34 7.96
N SER A 280 -2.36 7.51 7.00
CA SER A 280 -3.35 6.54 6.56
C SER A 280 -3.54 6.61 5.04
N GLY A 281 -4.30 5.68 4.51
CA GLY A 281 -4.68 5.63 3.10
C GLY A 281 -3.75 4.79 2.24
N CYS A 282 -4.29 4.27 1.15
CA CYS A 282 -3.51 3.44 0.23
C CYS A 282 -2.37 4.21 -0.45
N GLY A 283 -2.50 5.53 -0.60
CA GLY A 283 -1.41 6.41 -1.07
C GLY A 283 -0.24 6.48 -0.09
N CYS A 284 -0.47 6.34 1.23
CA CYS A 284 0.57 6.31 2.23
C CYS A 284 1.54 5.15 2.00
N SER A 285 1.03 3.93 2.02
CA SER A 285 1.83 2.73 1.79
C SER A 285 2.44 2.68 0.39
N ALA A 286 1.70 3.17 -0.62
CA ALA A 286 2.18 3.23 -2.00
C ALA A 286 3.37 4.19 -2.16
N ALA A 287 3.31 5.38 -1.57
CA ALA A 287 4.40 6.36 -1.64
C ALA A 287 5.65 5.85 -0.92
N VAL A 288 5.51 5.25 0.27
CA VAL A 288 6.64 4.71 1.02
C VAL A 288 7.27 3.53 0.29
N LEU A 289 6.47 2.60 -0.27
CA LEU A 289 6.99 1.49 -1.06
C LEU A 289 7.79 2.00 -2.26
N ASN A 290 7.14 2.84 -3.11
CA ASN A 290 7.67 3.26 -4.41
C ASN A 290 8.69 4.43 -4.31
N GLY A 291 9.00 4.89 -3.13
CA GLY A 291 10.07 5.84 -2.85
C GLY A 291 11.16 5.21 -1.99
N TYR A 292 10.90 5.11 -0.70
CA TYR A 292 11.90 4.74 0.31
C TYR A 292 12.29 3.26 0.27
N LEU A 293 11.31 2.33 0.24
CA LEU A 293 11.61 0.90 0.38
C LEU A 293 12.31 0.35 -0.86
N LEU A 294 11.74 0.55 -2.05
CA LEU A 294 12.33 0.02 -3.29
C LEU A 294 13.66 0.71 -3.64
N ARG A 295 13.82 2.00 -3.32
CA ARG A 295 15.12 2.69 -3.46
C ARG A 295 16.14 2.08 -2.51
N GLY A 296 15.80 1.89 -1.23
CA GLY A 296 16.69 1.27 -0.25
C GLY A 296 17.08 -0.16 -0.62
N MET A 297 16.18 -0.95 -1.20
CA MET A 297 16.52 -2.28 -1.73
C MET A 297 17.49 -2.20 -2.92
N ARG A 298 17.28 -1.28 -3.85
CA ARG A 298 18.22 -1.04 -4.98
C ARG A 298 19.60 -0.59 -4.53
N GLU A 299 19.67 0.18 -3.45
CA GLU A 299 20.90 0.66 -2.83
C GLU A 299 21.56 -0.38 -1.91
N GLY A 300 20.96 -1.56 -1.74
CA GLY A 300 21.49 -2.64 -0.91
C GLY A 300 21.30 -2.42 0.61
N LYS A 301 20.45 -1.48 1.01
CA LYS A 301 20.11 -1.26 2.42
C LYS A 301 19.35 -2.43 3.03
N TRP A 302 18.50 -3.07 2.23
CA TRP A 302 17.75 -4.27 2.57
C TRP A 302 17.79 -5.26 1.40
N ASN A 303 17.90 -6.54 1.73
CA ASN A 303 17.86 -7.63 0.74
C ASN A 303 16.52 -8.36 0.76
N ARG A 304 15.84 -8.41 1.91
CA ARG A 304 14.59 -9.14 2.06
C ARG A 304 13.63 -8.38 2.97
N ILE A 305 12.48 -7.97 2.43
CA ILE A 305 11.48 -7.24 3.19
C ILE A 305 10.09 -7.88 3.05
N VAL A 306 9.26 -7.71 4.10
CA VAL A 306 7.81 -7.96 4.05
C VAL A 306 7.11 -6.61 3.96
N PHE A 307 6.31 -6.41 2.92
CA PHE A 307 5.43 -5.26 2.78
C PHE A 307 3.98 -5.73 2.95
N ALA A 308 3.32 -5.27 4.01
CA ALA A 308 2.02 -5.77 4.47
C ALA A 308 1.02 -4.62 4.74
N PRO A 309 0.57 -3.89 3.70
CA PRO A 309 -0.42 -2.83 3.87
C PRO A 309 -1.76 -3.38 4.33
N THR A 310 -2.43 -2.59 5.15
CA THR A 310 -3.68 -2.92 5.83
C THR A 310 -4.82 -2.06 5.31
N GLY A 311 -6.06 -2.51 5.46
CA GLY A 311 -7.25 -1.77 5.05
C GLY A 311 -8.38 -1.95 6.06
N ALA A 312 -9.07 -0.86 6.36
CA ALA A 312 -10.31 -0.83 7.12
C ALA A 312 -11.49 -0.81 6.13
N LEU A 313 -12.29 -1.86 6.14
CA LEU A 313 -13.42 -2.02 5.21
C LEU A 313 -14.66 -1.37 5.79
N LEU A 314 -14.81 -0.08 5.58
CA LEU A 314 -15.96 0.70 6.04
C LEU A 314 -16.56 1.55 4.93
N SER A 315 -17.80 1.94 5.15
CA SER A 315 -18.50 2.92 4.34
C SER A 315 -19.37 3.80 5.23
N PRO A 316 -19.78 5.01 4.79
CA PRO A 316 -20.75 5.80 5.53
C PRO A 316 -22.03 5.03 5.83
N THR A 317 -22.49 4.21 4.89
CA THR A 317 -23.70 3.39 5.06
C THR A 317 -23.53 2.36 6.18
N SER A 318 -22.46 1.56 6.16
CA SER A 318 -22.22 0.55 7.19
C SER A 318 -22.05 1.19 8.58
N THR A 319 -21.33 2.31 8.67
CA THR A 319 -21.15 3.05 9.93
C THR A 319 -22.48 3.59 10.47
N MET A 320 -23.32 4.16 9.60
CA MET A 320 -24.65 4.65 10.01
C MET A 320 -25.62 3.54 10.42
N GLN A 321 -25.41 2.30 9.96
CA GLN A 321 -26.15 1.12 10.37
C GLN A 321 -25.62 0.47 11.65
N GLY A 322 -24.55 1.02 12.23
CA GLY A 322 -23.95 0.51 13.46
C GLY A 322 -23.09 -0.75 13.27
N GLU A 323 -22.69 -1.07 12.03
CA GLU A 323 -21.83 -2.19 11.73
C GLU A 323 -20.41 -1.96 12.24
N SER A 324 -19.71 -3.04 12.54
CA SER A 324 -18.28 -3.02 12.84
C SER A 324 -17.43 -2.74 11.59
N ILE A 325 -16.15 -2.47 11.82
CA ILE A 325 -15.16 -2.18 10.77
C ILE A 325 -14.24 -3.40 10.62
N PRO A 326 -14.49 -4.29 9.63
CA PRO A 326 -13.58 -5.38 9.35
C PRO A 326 -12.25 -4.87 8.80
N GLY A 327 -11.15 -5.55 9.14
CA GLY A 327 -9.83 -5.30 8.59
C GLY A 327 -9.43 -6.34 7.55
N VAL A 328 -8.56 -5.95 6.64
CA VAL A 328 -7.87 -6.84 5.68
C VAL A 328 -6.41 -6.45 5.57
N CYS A 329 -5.52 -7.41 5.29
CA CYS A 329 -4.11 -7.16 5.05
C CYS A 329 -3.62 -8.08 3.93
N HIS A 330 -3.02 -7.50 2.88
CA HIS A 330 -2.37 -8.28 1.83
C HIS A 330 -0.86 -8.03 1.90
N ALA A 331 -0.08 -9.11 2.01
CA ALA A 331 1.37 -8.98 2.16
C ALA A 331 2.11 -9.56 0.96
N VAL A 332 3.27 -8.97 0.64
CA VAL A 332 4.23 -9.51 -0.31
C VAL A 332 5.62 -9.57 0.31
N ILE A 333 6.42 -10.56 -0.12
CA ILE A 333 7.85 -10.61 0.17
C ILE A 333 8.59 -10.11 -1.06
N LEU A 334 9.42 -9.10 -0.86
CA LEU A 334 10.33 -8.54 -1.84
C LEU A 334 11.77 -8.96 -1.50
N GLU A 335 12.51 -9.48 -2.47
CA GLU A 335 13.86 -10.00 -2.28
C GLU A 335 14.81 -9.57 -3.40
N ASN A 336 16.03 -9.20 -3.04
CA ASN A 336 17.14 -9.06 -3.99
C ASN A 336 17.72 -10.45 -4.27
N ILE A 337 17.12 -11.16 -5.22
CA ILE A 337 17.64 -12.44 -5.70
C ILE A 337 18.64 -12.20 -6.83
N GLY A 338 19.75 -12.93 -6.82
CA GLY A 338 20.74 -12.88 -7.90
C GLY A 338 20.12 -13.13 -9.27
N GLU A 339 20.79 -12.69 -10.34
CA GLU A 339 20.42 -13.13 -11.67
C GLU A 339 20.70 -14.63 -11.74
N GLU A 340 19.70 -15.45 -12.09
CA GLU A 340 19.95 -16.84 -12.47
C GLU A 340 20.84 -16.80 -13.73
N SER A 341 22.04 -17.33 -13.60
CA SER A 341 23.06 -17.43 -14.65
C SER A 341 22.66 -18.41 -15.75
#